data_5833d22dff041884c29e385915fe3153
#
_entry.id   5833d22dff041884c29e385915fe3153
#
_cell.length_a   1.000
_cell.length_b   1.000
_cell.length_c   1.000
_cell.angle_alpha   90.00
_cell.angle_beta   90.00
_cell.angle_gamma   90.00
#
_symmetry.space_group_name_H-M   'P 1'
#
loop_
_entity.id
_entity.type
_entity.pdbx_description
1 polymer ?
#
loop_
_entity_poly.entity_id
_entity_poly.type
_entity_poly.pdbx_seq_one_letter_code
_entity_poly.pdbx_strand_id
1 'polypeptide(L)'
;MTEKKVGDMVEGYRILREVGRGAASIIYLVQDPKTKQIWAFKHVEKTEPKDQRFLDQAEGEYKIASEMDHPSIRKIVKLIKKKTALVQTRELFLVMEFVDGISEDKQQPRTFEKATDIFEQVARALSHMHGRGYVHADMKPNNIMVCDGTPKIIDLGQSCRIGTVKERIQGTPDYIAPEQVHRRAITPRTDIYNLGATMYWTLTRRHIPTALAKEDSLMGSLDDSMIPRPTPAMEINPRIREIPKLNDLIMQCVEINPDQRPESMDWVADRLSLIQGILRAKHHVAAGQGQPAA
;
A
#
# COMPACT_ATOMS: atom_id res chain seq x y z
N MET A 1 25.22 -5.23 0.83
CA MET A 1 24.86 -3.90 1.39
C MET A 1 25.59 -3.71 2.71
N THR A 2 26.24 -2.57 2.89
CA THR A 2 27.00 -2.25 4.10
C THR A 2 26.07 -1.79 5.22
N GLU A 3 25.98 -2.57 6.29
CA GLU A 3 25.12 -2.24 7.44
C GLU A 3 25.69 -1.05 8.22
N LYS A 4 24.82 -0.15 8.65
CA LYS A 4 25.16 0.98 9.50
C LYS A 4 24.83 0.60 10.96
N LYS A 5 25.73 0.93 11.89
CA LYS A 5 25.58 0.59 13.32
C LYS A 5 24.89 1.70 14.09
N VAL A 6 24.26 1.34 15.20
CA VAL A 6 23.71 2.31 16.15
C VAL A 6 24.81 3.27 16.61
N GLY A 7 24.52 4.57 16.55
CA GLY A 7 25.45 5.63 16.87
C GLY A 7 26.25 6.19 15.67
N ASP A 8 26.31 5.47 14.56
CA ASP A 8 26.99 5.95 13.34
C ASP A 8 26.37 7.27 12.86
N MET A 9 27.24 8.16 12.37
CA MET A 9 26.84 9.37 11.65
C MET A 9 26.88 9.11 10.15
N VAL A 10 25.70 9.12 9.51
CA VAL A 10 25.55 8.87 8.07
C VAL A 10 24.84 10.06 7.43
N GLU A 11 25.50 10.73 6.49
CA GLU A 11 24.96 11.90 5.75
C GLU A 11 24.38 13.01 6.67
N GLY A 12 24.96 13.18 7.85
CA GLY A 12 24.53 14.17 8.83
C GLY A 12 23.44 13.71 9.80
N TYR A 13 22.99 12.46 9.70
CA TYR A 13 22.00 11.85 10.58
C TYR A 13 22.64 10.79 11.48
N ARG A 14 22.21 10.72 12.74
CA ARG A 14 22.64 9.68 13.69
C ARG A 14 21.73 8.46 13.57
N ILE A 15 22.28 7.28 13.34
CA ILE A 15 21.55 6.02 13.34
C ILE A 15 21.12 5.68 14.77
N LEU A 16 19.81 5.48 14.98
CA LEU A 16 19.27 5.07 16.28
C LEU A 16 19.02 3.56 16.33
N ARG A 17 18.41 2.99 15.29
CA ARG A 17 18.18 1.55 15.14
C ARG A 17 17.77 1.20 13.73
N GLU A 18 17.88 -0.07 13.36
CA GLU A 18 17.19 -0.63 12.19
C GLU A 18 15.70 -0.80 12.51
N VAL A 19 14.83 -0.46 11.57
CA VAL A 19 13.36 -0.59 11.72
C VAL A 19 12.73 -1.48 10.67
N GLY A 20 13.44 -1.79 9.59
CA GLY A 20 12.96 -2.68 8.55
C GLY A 20 14.03 -3.03 7.53
N ARG A 21 13.81 -4.16 6.84
CA ARG A 21 14.71 -4.64 5.79
C ARG A 21 13.89 -5.14 4.61
N GLY A 22 14.19 -4.64 3.43
CA GLY A 22 13.63 -5.10 2.16
C GLY A 22 14.65 -5.89 1.36
N ALA A 23 14.26 -6.36 0.17
CA ALA A 23 15.14 -7.17 -0.71
C ALA A 23 16.46 -6.47 -1.10
N ALA A 24 16.43 -5.15 -1.22
CA ALA A 24 17.58 -4.35 -1.64
C ALA A 24 17.69 -3.01 -0.86
N SER A 25 17.09 -2.94 0.32
CA SER A 25 17.13 -1.74 1.16
C SER A 25 17.10 -2.09 2.63
N ILE A 26 17.72 -1.23 3.44
CA ILE A 26 17.59 -1.24 4.90
C ILE A 26 16.97 0.09 5.31
N ILE A 27 16.01 0.03 6.21
CA ILE A 27 15.36 1.22 6.76
C ILE A 27 15.83 1.41 8.20
N TYR A 28 16.39 2.56 8.49
CA TYR A 28 16.85 2.95 9.80
C TYR A 28 15.94 4.04 10.39
N LEU A 29 15.78 4.02 11.70
CA LEU A 29 15.36 5.19 12.47
C LEU A 29 16.59 6.05 12.70
N VAL A 30 16.49 7.32 12.35
CA VAL A 30 17.61 8.26 12.50
C VAL A 30 17.17 9.55 13.15
N GLN A 31 18.14 10.26 13.76
CA GLN A 31 17.93 11.58 14.32
C GLN A 31 18.81 12.62 13.62
N ASP A 32 18.22 13.73 13.24
CA ASP A 32 18.98 14.93 12.91
C ASP A 32 19.58 15.51 14.22
N PRO A 33 20.91 15.56 14.38
CA PRO A 33 21.52 16.00 15.61
C PRO A 33 21.30 17.49 15.90
N LYS A 34 20.99 18.31 14.88
CA LYS A 34 20.76 19.75 15.01
C LYS A 34 19.33 20.05 15.47
N THR A 35 18.35 19.49 14.76
CA THR A 35 16.92 19.75 15.00
C THR A 35 16.31 18.78 16.02
N LYS A 36 17.01 17.67 16.34
CA LYS A 36 16.53 16.55 17.15
C LYS A 36 15.35 15.79 16.51
N GLN A 37 14.95 16.17 15.31
CA GLN A 37 13.86 15.50 14.59
C GLN A 37 14.22 14.08 14.23
N ILE A 38 13.22 13.19 14.32
CA ILE A 38 13.33 11.78 14.00
C ILE A 38 12.81 11.54 12.57
N TRP A 39 13.54 10.72 11.82
CA TRP A 39 13.23 10.36 10.42
C TRP A 39 13.34 8.87 10.20
N ALA A 40 12.66 8.36 9.18
CA ALA A 40 12.98 7.08 8.57
C ALA A 40 14.00 7.30 7.44
N PHE A 41 14.99 6.43 7.36
CA PHE A 41 16.13 6.58 6.46
C PHE A 41 16.30 5.29 5.64
N LYS A 42 15.80 5.31 4.40
CA LYS A 42 15.90 4.14 3.50
C LYS A 42 17.24 4.18 2.78
N HIS A 43 18.08 3.20 3.05
CA HIS A 43 19.38 3.02 2.42
C HIS A 43 19.30 1.97 1.32
N VAL A 44 19.75 2.31 0.12
CA VAL A 44 19.87 1.44 -1.04
C VAL A 44 21.33 1.50 -1.53
N GLU A 45 21.96 0.34 -1.71
CA GLU A 45 23.35 0.24 -2.17
C GLU A 45 23.43 -0.65 -3.40
N LYS A 46 24.14 -0.18 -4.43
CA LYS A 46 24.50 -0.96 -5.60
C LYS A 46 25.80 -1.68 -5.34
N THR A 47 25.77 -3.00 -5.22
CA THR A 47 26.92 -3.87 -5.08
C THR A 47 27.30 -4.53 -6.40
N GLU A 48 26.31 -4.80 -7.26
CA GLU A 48 26.47 -5.41 -8.57
C GLU A 48 25.76 -4.59 -9.66
N PRO A 49 26.10 -4.76 -10.95
CA PRO A 49 25.45 -4.03 -12.04
C PRO A 49 23.93 -4.17 -12.07
N LYS A 50 23.41 -5.36 -11.75
CA LYS A 50 21.95 -5.64 -11.68
C LYS A 50 21.20 -4.83 -10.62
N ASP A 51 21.92 -4.31 -9.61
CA ASP A 51 21.32 -3.55 -8.51
C ASP A 51 20.96 -2.11 -8.93
N GLN A 52 21.40 -1.66 -10.13
CA GLN A 52 21.04 -0.35 -10.66
C GLN A 52 19.53 -0.10 -10.59
N ARG A 53 18.73 -1.10 -10.90
CA ARG A 53 17.27 -1.05 -10.85
C ARG A 53 16.70 -0.61 -9.49
N PHE A 54 17.40 -0.94 -8.38
CA PHE A 54 16.94 -0.56 -7.04
C PHE A 54 17.24 0.91 -6.74
N LEU A 55 18.35 1.43 -7.27
CA LEU A 55 18.64 2.86 -7.21
C LEU A 55 17.63 3.64 -8.05
N ASP A 56 17.34 3.18 -9.28
CA ASP A 56 16.38 3.82 -10.18
C ASP A 56 14.96 3.80 -9.56
N GLN A 57 14.59 2.69 -8.91
CA GLN A 57 13.33 2.57 -8.19
C GLN A 57 13.23 3.57 -7.03
N ALA A 58 14.29 3.71 -6.22
CA ALA A 58 14.30 4.67 -5.11
C ALA A 58 14.31 6.13 -5.59
N GLU A 59 14.97 6.43 -6.70
CA GLU A 59 14.88 7.75 -7.34
C GLU A 59 13.47 8.04 -7.85
N GLY A 60 12.83 7.06 -8.47
CA GLY A 60 11.44 7.13 -8.92
C GLY A 60 10.48 7.36 -7.74
N GLU A 61 10.67 6.63 -6.64
CA GLU A 61 9.90 6.78 -5.41
C GLU A 61 9.99 8.21 -4.87
N TYR A 62 11.21 8.79 -4.78
CA TYR A 62 11.38 10.18 -4.37
C TYR A 62 10.68 11.17 -5.30
N LYS A 63 10.84 10.98 -6.62
CA LYS A 63 10.21 11.86 -7.61
C LYS A 63 8.70 11.87 -7.48
N ILE A 64 8.08 10.69 -7.36
CA ILE A 64 6.63 10.56 -7.20
C ILE A 64 6.20 11.18 -5.87
N ALA A 65 6.87 10.84 -4.76
CA ALA A 65 6.55 11.37 -3.44
C ALA A 65 6.64 12.90 -3.37
N SER A 66 7.58 13.51 -4.10
CA SER A 66 7.74 14.98 -4.15
C SER A 66 6.58 15.71 -4.84
N GLU A 67 5.79 15.01 -5.65
CA GLU A 67 4.59 15.53 -6.30
C GLU A 67 3.31 15.29 -5.45
N MET A 68 3.43 14.59 -4.31
CA MET A 68 2.29 14.24 -3.43
C MET A 68 2.22 15.16 -2.22
N ASP A 69 1.02 15.71 -1.98
CA ASP A 69 0.71 16.44 -0.75
C ASP A 69 -0.64 15.96 -0.22
N HIS A 70 -0.60 14.89 0.58
CA HIS A 70 -1.79 14.28 1.18
C HIS A 70 -1.44 13.72 2.57
N PRO A 71 -2.29 13.92 3.60
CA PRO A 71 -1.99 13.49 4.97
C PRO A 71 -1.77 11.97 5.09
N SER A 72 -2.46 11.17 4.28
CA SER A 72 -2.35 9.71 4.29
C SER A 72 -1.30 9.17 3.29
N ILE A 73 -0.35 9.99 2.82
CA ILE A 73 0.81 9.56 2.06
C ILE A 73 2.07 9.99 2.80
N ARG A 74 3.01 9.05 3.02
CA ARG A 74 4.28 9.33 3.69
C ARG A 74 5.12 10.32 2.88
N LYS A 75 5.57 11.40 3.52
CA LYS A 75 6.45 12.38 2.88
C LYS A 75 7.88 11.85 2.77
N ILE A 76 8.52 12.08 1.61
CA ILE A 76 9.95 11.88 1.41
C ILE A 76 10.56 13.27 1.20
N VAL A 77 11.32 13.71 2.21
CA VAL A 77 11.76 15.12 2.28
C VAL A 77 13.09 15.37 1.58
N LYS A 78 13.91 14.31 1.41
CA LYS A 78 15.23 14.48 0.81
C LYS A 78 15.73 13.19 0.16
N LEU A 79 16.39 13.34 -0.99
CA LEU A 79 17.17 12.31 -1.66
C LEU A 79 18.65 12.66 -1.55
N ILE A 80 19.47 11.73 -1.05
CA ILE A 80 20.92 11.88 -0.94
C ILE A 80 21.57 10.80 -1.81
N LYS A 81 22.47 11.19 -2.71
CA LYS A 81 23.20 10.30 -3.61
C LYS A 81 24.68 10.34 -3.29
N LYS A 82 25.26 9.18 -2.99
CA LYS A 82 26.70 9.01 -2.92
C LYS A 82 27.23 8.49 -4.25
N LYS A 83 28.17 9.22 -4.79
CA LYS A 83 28.81 8.90 -6.07
C LYS A 83 30.20 8.34 -5.82
N THR A 84 30.67 7.47 -6.73
CA THR A 84 32.07 7.04 -6.82
C THR A 84 32.93 8.14 -7.44
N ALA A 85 34.28 7.96 -7.44
CA ALA A 85 35.19 8.85 -8.16
C ALA A 85 34.85 8.97 -9.67
N LEU A 86 34.20 7.96 -10.26
CA LEU A 86 33.74 7.96 -11.65
C LEU A 86 32.34 8.58 -11.82
N VAL A 87 31.86 9.34 -10.84
CA VAL A 87 30.56 10.06 -10.83
C VAL A 87 29.34 9.15 -10.94
N GLN A 88 29.49 7.84 -10.77
CA GLN A 88 28.36 6.89 -10.73
C GLN A 88 27.76 6.81 -9.32
N THR A 89 26.43 6.85 -9.22
CA THR A 89 25.73 6.66 -7.94
C THR A 89 25.95 5.22 -7.47
N ARG A 90 26.49 5.07 -6.24
CA ARG A 90 26.69 3.78 -5.58
C ARG A 90 25.73 3.55 -4.43
N GLU A 91 25.48 4.57 -3.65
CA GLU A 91 24.54 4.51 -2.54
C GLU A 91 23.51 5.63 -2.67
N LEU A 92 22.31 5.36 -2.21
CA LEU A 92 21.21 6.30 -2.19
C LEU A 92 20.50 6.23 -0.84
N PHE A 93 20.13 7.39 -0.31
CA PHE A 93 19.38 7.48 0.92
C PHE A 93 18.14 8.36 0.71
N LEU A 94 16.97 7.86 1.12
CA LEU A 94 15.75 8.64 1.22
C LEU A 94 15.52 9.02 2.68
N VAL A 95 15.43 10.32 2.95
CA VAL A 95 15.00 10.85 4.24
C VAL A 95 13.49 10.99 4.19
N MET A 96 12.80 10.24 5.01
CA MET A 96 11.35 10.08 4.97
C MET A 96 10.73 10.41 6.32
N GLU A 97 9.49 10.84 6.32
CA GLU A 97 8.69 10.93 7.53
C GLU A 97 8.71 9.60 8.29
N PHE A 98 9.03 9.65 9.58
CA PHE A 98 8.87 8.50 10.44
C PHE A 98 7.41 8.40 10.88
N VAL A 99 6.75 7.32 10.54
CA VAL A 99 5.38 7.02 10.95
C VAL A 99 5.45 6.09 12.15
N ASP A 100 5.14 6.60 13.33
CA ASP A 100 5.10 5.83 14.57
C ASP A 100 3.75 5.11 14.69
N GLY A 101 3.58 4.10 13.89
CA GLY A 101 2.34 3.33 13.77
C GLY A 101 2.60 1.84 13.62
N ILE A 102 1.52 1.08 13.50
CA ILE A 102 1.54 -0.36 13.28
C ILE A 102 0.94 -0.63 11.90
N SER A 103 1.61 -1.48 11.11
CA SER A 103 1.10 -1.86 9.80
C SER A 103 -0.14 -2.75 9.91
N GLU A 104 -1.04 -2.60 8.94
CA GLU A 104 -2.35 -3.26 8.88
C GLU A 104 -2.25 -4.80 8.90
N ASP A 105 -1.14 -5.37 8.39
CA ASP A 105 -0.88 -6.81 8.46
C ASP A 105 -0.63 -7.31 9.88
N LYS A 106 -0.08 -6.46 10.75
CA LYS A 106 0.23 -6.79 12.15
C LYS A 106 -0.94 -6.49 13.08
N GLN A 107 -1.70 -5.45 12.82
CA GLN A 107 -2.83 -5.04 13.65
C GLN A 107 -4.02 -4.59 12.80
N GLN A 108 -5.03 -5.47 12.69
CA GLN A 108 -6.25 -5.16 11.96
C GLN A 108 -7.20 -4.28 12.78
N PRO A 109 -8.08 -3.54 12.11
CA PRO A 109 -9.14 -2.81 12.76
C PRO A 109 -10.08 -3.75 13.53
N ARG A 110 -10.43 -3.37 14.76
CA ARG A 110 -11.30 -4.20 15.64
C ARG A 110 -12.77 -4.17 15.26
N THR A 111 -13.19 -3.17 14.51
CA THR A 111 -14.59 -2.96 14.09
C THR A 111 -14.66 -2.63 12.61
N PHE A 112 -15.84 -2.87 12.01
CA PHE A 112 -16.07 -2.51 10.61
C PHE A 112 -16.04 -0.99 10.40
N GLU A 113 -16.44 -0.19 11.38
CA GLU A 113 -16.35 1.28 11.32
C GLU A 113 -14.89 1.72 11.18
N LYS A 114 -14.00 1.16 12.01
CA LYS A 114 -12.57 1.47 11.91
C LYS A 114 -11.97 0.99 10.60
N ALA A 115 -12.38 -0.19 10.12
CA ALA A 115 -11.93 -0.72 8.83
C ALA A 115 -12.36 0.20 7.68
N THR A 116 -13.63 0.56 7.62
CA THR A 116 -14.16 1.44 6.57
C THR A 116 -13.56 2.84 6.63
N ASP A 117 -13.27 3.36 7.83
CA ASP A 117 -12.61 4.65 8.01
C ASP A 117 -11.18 4.65 7.47
N ILE A 118 -10.40 3.61 7.81
CA ILE A 118 -9.03 3.43 7.31
C ILE A 118 -9.03 3.32 5.78
N PHE A 119 -9.88 2.47 5.21
CA PHE A 119 -9.91 2.24 3.78
C PHE A 119 -10.47 3.42 2.98
N GLU A 120 -11.38 4.20 3.55
CA GLU A 120 -11.84 5.44 2.94
C GLU A 120 -10.70 6.44 2.80
N GLN A 121 -9.93 6.67 3.87
CA GLN A 121 -8.78 7.59 3.85
C GLN A 121 -7.68 7.09 2.89
N VAL A 122 -7.43 5.78 2.83
CA VAL A 122 -6.49 5.18 1.87
C VAL A 122 -6.98 5.37 0.43
N ALA A 123 -8.29 5.17 0.18
CA ALA A 123 -8.88 5.40 -1.14
C ALA A 123 -8.76 6.88 -1.56
N ARG A 124 -9.00 7.84 -0.66
CA ARG A 124 -8.76 9.28 -0.95
C ARG A 124 -7.29 9.56 -1.29
N ALA A 125 -6.36 8.94 -0.58
CA ALA A 125 -4.92 9.07 -0.88
C ALA A 125 -4.56 8.50 -2.26
N LEU A 126 -5.10 7.35 -2.63
CA LEU A 126 -4.92 6.76 -3.97
C LEU A 126 -5.56 7.63 -5.05
N SER A 127 -6.77 8.16 -4.81
CA SER A 127 -7.41 9.11 -5.74
C SER A 127 -6.56 10.37 -5.95
N HIS A 128 -5.95 10.90 -4.89
CA HIS A 128 -5.01 12.01 -4.99
C HIS A 128 -3.80 11.68 -5.89
N MET A 129 -3.25 10.45 -5.83
CA MET A 129 -2.19 9.98 -6.73
C MET A 129 -2.69 9.90 -8.18
N HIS A 130 -3.89 9.35 -8.38
CA HIS A 130 -4.51 9.22 -9.71
C HIS A 130 -4.71 10.58 -10.37
N GLY A 131 -5.21 11.58 -9.62
CA GLY A 131 -5.36 12.95 -10.10
C GLY A 131 -4.05 13.64 -10.53
N ARG A 132 -2.88 13.09 -10.07
CA ARG A 132 -1.54 13.52 -10.49
C ARG A 132 -0.93 12.65 -11.58
N GLY A 133 -1.70 11.71 -12.11
CA GLY A 133 -1.28 10.83 -13.20
C GLY A 133 -0.44 9.63 -12.74
N TYR A 134 -0.51 9.23 -11.47
CA TYR A 134 0.24 8.10 -10.93
C TYR A 134 -0.67 7.01 -10.39
N VAL A 135 -0.19 5.78 -10.45
CA VAL A 135 -0.79 4.58 -9.85
C VAL A 135 0.20 4.02 -8.84
N HIS A 136 -0.30 3.55 -7.68
CA HIS A 136 0.53 2.96 -6.63
C HIS A 136 1.08 1.59 -7.04
N ALA A 137 0.22 0.73 -7.61
CA ALA A 137 0.51 -0.58 -8.20
C ALA A 137 1.07 -1.67 -7.25
N ASP A 138 1.03 -1.46 -5.93
CA ASP A 138 1.39 -2.48 -4.92
C ASP A 138 0.69 -2.21 -3.58
N MET A 139 -0.60 -1.85 -3.62
CA MET A 139 -1.36 -1.66 -2.39
C MET A 139 -1.59 -3.00 -1.69
N LYS A 140 -1.22 -3.04 -0.39
CA LYS A 140 -1.33 -4.22 0.48
C LYS A 140 -1.29 -3.79 1.95
N PRO A 141 -1.67 -4.67 2.90
CA PRO A 141 -1.71 -4.31 4.33
C PRO A 141 -0.37 -3.82 4.89
N ASN A 142 0.76 -4.39 4.43
CA ASN A 142 2.10 -3.98 4.87
C ASN A 142 2.45 -2.53 4.46
N ASN A 143 1.81 -1.99 3.43
CA ASN A 143 2.04 -0.64 2.93
C ASN A 143 1.09 0.41 3.55
N ILE A 144 0.22 0.00 4.47
CA ILE A 144 -0.68 0.87 5.24
C ILE A 144 -0.23 0.83 6.70
N MET A 145 0.35 1.92 7.20
CA MET A 145 0.61 2.10 8.63
C MET A 145 -0.52 2.91 9.25
N VAL A 146 -0.97 2.48 10.42
CA VAL A 146 -2.01 3.17 11.19
C VAL A 146 -1.40 3.73 12.47
N CYS A 147 -1.51 5.05 12.64
CA CYS A 147 -1.10 5.77 13.84
C CYS A 147 -2.33 6.51 14.39
N ASP A 148 -2.75 6.18 15.60
CA ASP A 148 -3.93 6.78 16.27
C ASP A 148 -5.19 6.81 15.40
N GLY A 149 -5.42 5.74 14.61
CA GLY A 149 -6.56 5.60 13.73
C GLY A 149 -6.41 6.28 12.36
N THR A 150 -5.32 7.00 12.12
CA THR A 150 -5.03 7.65 10.84
C THR A 150 -4.12 6.76 10.00
N PRO A 151 -4.53 6.31 8.81
CA PRO A 151 -3.70 5.52 7.93
C PRO A 151 -2.72 6.37 7.14
N LYS A 152 -1.57 5.77 6.82
CA LYS A 152 -0.56 6.36 5.96
C LYS A 152 0.04 5.32 5.03
N ILE A 153 -0.01 5.57 3.73
CA ILE A 153 0.67 4.79 2.70
C ILE A 153 2.17 5.05 2.81
N ILE A 154 2.99 3.99 2.96
CA ILE A 154 4.41 4.12 3.34
C ILE A 154 5.42 3.73 2.26
N ASP A 155 5.03 3.13 1.17
CA ASP A 155 5.94 2.67 0.12
C ASP A 155 5.39 2.99 -1.28
N LEU A 156 6.08 3.85 -2.01
CA LEU A 156 5.76 4.22 -3.40
C LEU A 156 6.71 3.59 -4.41
N GLY A 157 7.52 2.61 -4.00
CA GLY A 157 8.58 2.04 -4.82
C GLY A 157 8.11 1.29 -6.07
N GLN A 158 6.84 0.86 -6.15
CA GLN A 158 6.26 0.26 -7.36
C GLN A 158 5.41 1.23 -8.18
N SER A 159 5.18 2.44 -7.65
CA SER A 159 4.33 3.45 -8.29
C SER A 159 4.87 3.84 -9.67
N CYS A 160 3.97 4.13 -10.57
CA CYS A 160 4.31 4.50 -11.95
C CYS A 160 3.26 5.44 -12.56
N ARG A 161 3.55 6.01 -13.72
CA ARG A 161 2.60 6.79 -14.52
C ARG A 161 1.44 5.91 -14.98
N ILE A 162 0.22 6.49 -15.04
CA ILE A 162 -0.94 5.84 -15.64
C ILE A 162 -0.61 5.41 -17.07
N GLY A 163 -0.99 4.19 -17.45
CA GLY A 163 -0.73 3.62 -18.77
C GLY A 163 0.63 2.92 -18.90
N THR A 164 1.46 2.90 -17.84
CA THR A 164 2.74 2.18 -17.87
C THR A 164 2.53 0.68 -18.09
N VAL A 165 3.30 0.11 -19.01
CA VAL A 165 3.45 -1.34 -19.19
C VAL A 165 4.79 -1.74 -18.59
N LYS A 166 4.77 -2.61 -17.58
CA LYS A 166 6.00 -3.08 -16.91
C LYS A 166 6.67 -4.18 -17.73
N GLU A 167 8.00 -4.14 -17.85
CA GLU A 167 8.78 -5.15 -18.59
C GLU A 167 8.72 -6.55 -17.96
N ARG A 168 8.46 -6.62 -16.67
CA ARG A 168 8.34 -7.85 -15.89
C ARG A 168 7.16 -7.77 -14.93
N ILE A 169 6.71 -8.92 -14.42
CA ILE A 169 5.70 -8.98 -13.37
C ILE A 169 6.23 -8.28 -12.12
N GLN A 170 5.46 -7.31 -11.63
CA GLN A 170 5.76 -6.52 -10.43
C GLN A 170 4.48 -6.31 -9.61
N GLY A 171 4.60 -6.48 -8.33
CA GLY A 171 3.52 -6.46 -7.35
C GLY A 171 3.68 -7.59 -6.34
N THR A 172 2.83 -7.63 -5.34
CA THR A 172 2.85 -8.67 -4.31
C THR A 172 1.87 -9.79 -4.71
N PRO A 173 2.31 -11.05 -4.80
CA PRO A 173 1.54 -12.17 -5.37
C PRO A 173 0.09 -12.25 -4.88
N ASP A 174 -0.15 -12.09 -3.58
CA ASP A 174 -1.48 -12.26 -2.97
C ASP A 174 -2.45 -11.09 -3.22
N TYR A 175 -1.96 -9.99 -3.79
CA TYR A 175 -2.72 -8.73 -4.02
C TYR A 175 -2.63 -8.25 -5.46
N ILE A 176 -1.84 -8.92 -6.30
CA ILE A 176 -1.51 -8.51 -7.66
C ILE A 176 -2.73 -8.61 -8.59
N ALA A 177 -2.99 -7.56 -9.34
CA ALA A 177 -4.08 -7.54 -10.31
C ALA A 177 -3.75 -8.36 -11.58
N PRO A 178 -4.74 -8.97 -12.27
CA PRO A 178 -4.51 -9.75 -13.47
C PRO A 178 -3.72 -9.02 -14.54
N GLU A 179 -4.03 -7.75 -14.79
CA GLU A 179 -3.31 -6.92 -15.77
C GLU A 179 -1.84 -6.71 -15.42
N GLN A 180 -1.46 -6.71 -14.14
CA GLN A 180 -0.05 -6.65 -13.72
C GLN A 180 0.68 -7.96 -14.05
N VAL A 181 0.03 -9.12 -13.82
CA VAL A 181 0.56 -10.44 -14.16
C VAL A 181 0.74 -10.58 -15.67
N HIS A 182 -0.23 -10.13 -16.45
CA HIS A 182 -0.20 -10.17 -17.91
C HIS A 182 0.60 -9.04 -18.54
N ARG A 183 1.24 -8.17 -17.74
CA ARG A 183 2.02 -7.03 -18.22
C ARG A 183 1.22 -6.15 -19.20
N ARG A 184 -0.05 -5.90 -18.87
CA ARG A 184 -0.90 -4.92 -19.54
C ARG A 184 -0.70 -3.53 -18.93
N ALA A 185 -1.33 -2.51 -19.51
CA ALA A 185 -1.25 -1.13 -19.01
C ALA A 185 -1.79 -1.03 -17.57
N ILE A 186 -1.00 -0.45 -16.67
CA ILE A 186 -1.38 -0.18 -15.28
C ILE A 186 -2.20 1.11 -15.24
N THR A 187 -3.37 1.05 -14.64
CA THR A 187 -4.35 2.14 -14.57
C THR A 187 -4.86 2.34 -13.14
N PRO A 188 -5.63 3.39 -12.85
CA PRO A 188 -6.32 3.54 -11.57
C PRO A 188 -7.14 2.30 -11.14
N ARG A 189 -7.67 1.54 -12.10
CA ARG A 189 -8.41 0.31 -11.83
C ARG A 189 -7.52 -0.83 -11.27
N THR A 190 -6.21 -0.75 -11.48
CA THR A 190 -5.23 -1.65 -10.87
C THR A 190 -5.17 -1.43 -9.35
N ASP A 191 -5.10 -0.17 -8.90
CA ASP A 191 -5.13 0.16 -7.46
C ASP A 191 -6.47 -0.19 -6.82
N ILE A 192 -7.58 -0.07 -7.57
CA ILE A 192 -8.90 -0.51 -7.08
C ILE A 192 -8.88 -2.01 -6.77
N TYR A 193 -8.30 -2.82 -7.66
CA TYR A 193 -8.15 -4.26 -7.40
C TYR A 193 -7.23 -4.53 -6.20
N ASN A 194 -6.05 -3.93 -6.15
CA ASN A 194 -5.10 -4.13 -5.06
C ASN A 194 -5.71 -3.71 -3.70
N LEU A 195 -6.45 -2.59 -3.64
CA LEU A 195 -7.17 -2.15 -2.44
C LEU A 195 -8.32 -3.11 -2.10
N GLY A 196 -9.07 -3.60 -3.10
CA GLY A 196 -10.11 -4.62 -2.93
C GLY A 196 -9.56 -5.91 -2.32
N ALA A 197 -8.44 -6.41 -2.84
CA ALA A 197 -7.72 -7.56 -2.31
C ALA A 197 -7.23 -7.33 -0.87
N THR A 198 -6.77 -6.11 -0.58
CA THR A 198 -6.36 -5.69 0.77
C THR A 198 -7.54 -5.70 1.73
N MET A 199 -8.69 -5.09 1.36
CA MET A 199 -9.92 -5.11 2.15
C MET A 199 -10.42 -6.54 2.39
N TYR A 200 -10.43 -7.36 1.35
CA TYR A 200 -10.83 -8.76 1.43
C TYR A 200 -9.99 -9.50 2.47
N TRP A 201 -8.66 -9.42 2.38
CA TRP A 201 -7.76 -10.07 3.33
C TRP A 201 -7.92 -9.54 4.75
N THR A 202 -7.99 -8.22 4.93
CA THR A 202 -8.17 -7.62 6.26
C THR A 202 -9.41 -8.14 6.98
N LEU A 203 -10.52 -8.32 6.24
CA LEU A 203 -11.81 -8.69 6.81
C LEU A 203 -12.07 -10.20 6.85
N THR A 204 -11.38 -11.00 6.03
CA THR A 204 -11.60 -12.45 5.93
C THR A 204 -10.41 -13.30 6.38
N ARG A 205 -9.19 -12.74 6.41
CA ARG A 205 -7.91 -13.44 6.62
C ARG A 205 -7.63 -14.50 5.55
N ARG A 206 -8.25 -14.36 4.38
CA ARG A 206 -8.02 -15.18 3.21
C ARG A 206 -7.54 -14.30 2.06
N HIS A 207 -6.65 -14.84 1.24
CA HIS A 207 -6.26 -14.19 -0.01
C HIS A 207 -7.25 -14.57 -1.11
N ILE A 208 -7.39 -13.68 -2.09
CA ILE A 208 -8.13 -13.96 -3.31
C ILE A 208 -7.27 -14.80 -4.26
N PRO A 209 -7.87 -15.61 -5.15
CA PRO A 209 -7.13 -16.23 -6.24
C PRO A 209 -6.50 -15.18 -7.15
N THR A 210 -5.28 -15.40 -7.62
CA THR A 210 -4.56 -14.51 -8.53
C THR A 210 -4.25 -15.18 -9.86
N ALA A 211 -3.89 -14.38 -10.87
CA ALA A 211 -3.49 -14.88 -12.19
C ALA A 211 -2.11 -15.54 -12.19
N LEU A 212 -1.37 -15.52 -11.08
CA LEU A 212 -0.11 -16.24 -10.96
C LEU A 212 -0.37 -17.73 -10.88
N ALA A 213 0.29 -18.50 -11.75
CA ALA A 213 0.26 -19.94 -11.66
C ALA A 213 0.98 -20.41 -10.38
N LYS A 214 0.49 -21.48 -9.76
CA LYS A 214 1.19 -22.14 -8.64
C LYS A 214 2.57 -22.61 -9.11
N GLU A 215 3.53 -22.68 -8.19
CA GLU A 215 4.97 -22.92 -8.44
C GLU A 215 5.32 -24.08 -9.38
N ASP A 216 4.40 -25.02 -9.61
CA ASP A 216 4.62 -26.21 -10.47
C ASP A 216 4.27 -26.02 -11.96
N SER A 217 3.78 -24.86 -12.40
CA SER A 217 3.46 -24.66 -13.82
C SER A 217 4.53 -23.84 -14.52
N LEU A 218 5.19 -24.44 -15.50
CA LEU A 218 6.17 -23.82 -16.42
C LEU A 218 5.61 -22.64 -17.26
N MET A 219 4.34 -22.31 -17.10
CA MET A 219 3.60 -21.27 -17.83
C MET A 219 3.13 -20.16 -16.91
N GLY A 220 3.99 -19.43 -16.33
CA GLY A 220 3.95 -18.19 -15.52
C GLY A 220 2.64 -17.45 -15.18
N SER A 221 1.55 -17.62 -15.90
CA SER A 221 0.26 -16.95 -15.64
C SER A 221 -0.93 -17.76 -16.16
N LEU A 222 -2.06 -17.68 -15.45
CA LEU A 222 -3.35 -18.22 -15.88
C LEU A 222 -4.02 -17.22 -16.84
N ASP A 223 -4.72 -17.75 -17.86
CA ASP A 223 -5.64 -16.94 -18.64
C ASP A 223 -6.74 -16.34 -17.73
N ASP A 224 -7.23 -15.14 -18.04
CA ASP A 224 -8.25 -14.46 -17.24
C ASP A 224 -9.50 -15.36 -16.99
N SER A 225 -9.87 -16.20 -17.97
CA SER A 225 -11.00 -17.13 -17.86
C SER A 225 -10.74 -18.32 -16.91
N MET A 226 -9.49 -18.59 -16.59
CA MET A 226 -9.06 -19.68 -15.68
C MET A 226 -8.86 -19.22 -14.25
N ILE A 227 -8.91 -17.91 -13.97
CA ILE A 227 -8.76 -17.39 -12.63
C ILE A 227 -10.07 -17.70 -11.87
N PRO A 228 -10.01 -18.47 -10.76
CA PRO A 228 -11.20 -18.73 -9.97
C PRO A 228 -11.77 -17.44 -9.38
N ARG A 229 -13.09 -17.31 -9.37
CA ARG A 229 -13.72 -16.20 -8.63
C ARG A 229 -13.48 -16.38 -7.14
N PRO A 230 -13.16 -15.29 -6.40
CA PRO A 230 -13.03 -15.36 -4.96
C PRO A 230 -14.39 -15.69 -4.31
N THR A 231 -14.37 -16.49 -3.25
CA THR A 231 -15.55 -16.70 -2.41
C THR A 231 -16.04 -15.36 -1.86
N PRO A 232 -17.33 -15.05 -1.87
CA PRO A 232 -17.85 -13.82 -1.28
C PRO A 232 -17.36 -13.61 0.15
N ALA A 233 -16.89 -12.39 0.48
CA ALA A 233 -16.31 -12.08 1.78
C ALA A 233 -17.28 -12.41 2.94
N MET A 234 -18.58 -12.21 2.74
CA MET A 234 -19.64 -12.53 3.72
C MET A 234 -19.86 -14.02 3.95
N GLU A 235 -19.39 -14.90 3.08
CA GLU A 235 -19.46 -16.35 3.29
C GLU A 235 -18.31 -16.81 4.20
N ILE A 236 -17.15 -16.15 4.10
CA ILE A 236 -15.97 -16.46 4.93
C ILE A 236 -16.08 -15.80 6.30
N ASN A 237 -16.50 -14.54 6.35
CA ASN A 237 -16.77 -13.82 7.59
C ASN A 237 -18.28 -13.49 7.69
N PRO A 238 -19.08 -14.31 8.40
CA PRO A 238 -20.54 -14.13 8.49
C PRO A 238 -20.98 -12.78 9.05
N ARG A 239 -20.14 -12.09 9.83
CA ARG A 239 -20.44 -10.75 10.36
C ARG A 239 -20.59 -9.71 9.24
N ILE A 240 -20.01 -9.93 8.06
CA ILE A 240 -20.15 -9.04 6.90
C ILE A 240 -21.58 -9.11 6.34
N ARG A 241 -22.35 -10.17 6.61
CA ARG A 241 -23.77 -10.27 6.20
C ARG A 241 -24.64 -9.15 6.75
N GLU A 242 -24.23 -8.56 7.87
CA GLU A 242 -24.92 -7.39 8.44
C GLU A 242 -24.70 -6.11 7.62
N ILE A 243 -23.72 -6.13 6.69
CA ILE A 243 -23.31 -4.99 5.88
C ILE A 243 -23.11 -5.45 4.42
N PRO A 244 -24.18 -5.89 3.73
CA PRO A 244 -24.06 -6.46 2.37
C PRO A 244 -23.35 -5.51 1.40
N LYS A 245 -23.57 -4.20 1.53
CA LYS A 245 -22.92 -3.18 0.70
C LYS A 245 -21.39 -3.21 0.80
N LEU A 246 -20.82 -3.62 1.94
CA LEU A 246 -19.37 -3.79 2.09
C LEU A 246 -18.86 -5.01 1.32
N ASN A 247 -19.60 -6.14 1.40
CA ASN A 247 -19.32 -7.31 0.57
C ASN A 247 -19.34 -6.95 -0.92
N ASP A 248 -20.42 -6.31 -1.37
CA ASP A 248 -20.63 -6.00 -2.78
C ASP A 248 -19.53 -5.06 -3.32
N LEU A 249 -19.12 -4.07 -2.53
CA LEU A 249 -18.01 -3.18 -2.88
C LEU A 249 -16.70 -3.96 -3.03
N ILE A 250 -16.36 -4.80 -2.07
CA ILE A 250 -15.13 -5.60 -2.10
C ILE A 250 -15.13 -6.50 -3.33
N MET A 251 -16.21 -7.23 -3.57
CA MET A 251 -16.32 -8.17 -4.68
C MET A 251 -16.25 -7.46 -6.03
N GLN A 252 -16.85 -6.26 -6.15
CA GLN A 252 -16.74 -5.44 -7.36
C GLN A 252 -15.32 -4.92 -7.58
N CYS A 253 -14.60 -4.53 -6.53
CA CYS A 253 -13.20 -4.08 -6.65
C CYS A 253 -12.28 -5.18 -7.20
N VAL A 254 -12.52 -6.46 -6.86
CA VAL A 254 -11.68 -7.60 -7.25
C VAL A 254 -12.15 -8.32 -8.51
N GLU A 255 -13.03 -7.70 -9.32
CA GLU A 255 -13.39 -8.23 -10.63
C GLU A 255 -12.15 -8.40 -11.52
N ILE A 256 -12.10 -9.53 -12.23
CA ILE A 256 -10.96 -9.89 -13.10
C ILE A 256 -10.83 -8.88 -14.23
N ASN A 257 -11.94 -8.57 -14.90
CA ASN A 257 -12.00 -7.56 -15.94
C ASN A 257 -11.97 -6.16 -15.31
N PRO A 258 -10.93 -5.32 -15.58
CA PRO A 258 -10.88 -3.95 -15.05
C PRO A 258 -12.12 -3.10 -15.34
N ASP A 259 -12.81 -3.32 -16.45
CA ASP A 259 -13.99 -2.53 -16.84
C ASP A 259 -15.23 -2.83 -16.00
N GLN A 260 -15.23 -3.94 -15.28
CA GLN A 260 -16.31 -4.31 -14.34
C GLN A 260 -16.07 -3.78 -12.93
N ARG A 261 -14.85 -3.28 -12.65
CA ARG A 261 -14.52 -2.64 -11.37
C ARG A 261 -15.16 -1.26 -11.27
N PRO A 262 -15.22 -0.65 -10.06
CA PRO A 262 -15.60 0.75 -9.91
C PRO A 262 -14.87 1.67 -10.87
N GLU A 263 -15.54 2.72 -11.33
CA GLU A 263 -15.02 3.63 -12.35
C GLU A 263 -13.83 4.48 -11.87
N SER A 264 -13.79 4.80 -10.58
CA SER A 264 -12.74 5.60 -9.97
C SER A 264 -12.51 5.25 -8.49
N MET A 265 -11.36 5.64 -7.97
CA MET A 265 -11.04 5.47 -6.56
C MET A 265 -11.88 6.42 -5.67
N ASP A 266 -12.29 7.59 -6.18
CA ASP A 266 -13.21 8.48 -5.49
C ASP A 266 -14.57 7.81 -5.28
N TRP A 267 -15.08 7.11 -6.29
CA TRP A 267 -16.30 6.32 -6.16
C TRP A 267 -16.19 5.27 -5.05
N VAL A 268 -15.04 4.57 -4.96
CA VAL A 268 -14.77 3.60 -3.88
C VAL A 268 -14.78 4.29 -2.52
N ALA A 269 -14.10 5.44 -2.38
CA ALA A 269 -14.07 6.22 -1.15
C ALA A 269 -15.46 6.68 -0.72
N ASP A 270 -16.29 7.18 -1.65
CA ASP A 270 -17.66 7.61 -1.38
C ASP A 270 -18.55 6.46 -0.90
N ARG A 271 -18.37 5.27 -1.48
CA ARG A 271 -19.09 4.06 -1.03
C ARG A 271 -18.66 3.62 0.37
N LEU A 272 -17.38 3.68 0.68
CA LEU A 272 -16.87 3.40 2.03
C LEU A 272 -17.41 4.41 3.05
N SER A 273 -17.45 5.70 2.71
CA SER A 273 -18.03 6.76 3.54
C SER A 273 -19.52 6.53 3.79
N LEU A 274 -20.29 6.13 2.76
CA LEU A 274 -21.70 5.77 2.92
C LEU A 274 -21.89 4.58 3.86
N ILE A 275 -21.07 3.52 3.69
CA ILE A 275 -21.13 2.33 4.55
C ILE A 275 -20.81 2.70 5.99
N GLN A 276 -19.81 3.56 6.22
CA GLN A 276 -19.48 4.07 7.56
C GLN A 276 -20.66 4.83 8.19
N GLY A 277 -21.34 5.66 7.42
CA GLY A 277 -22.58 6.36 7.89
C GLY A 277 -23.67 5.38 8.33
N ILE A 278 -23.88 4.30 7.58
CA ILE A 278 -24.87 3.25 7.92
C ILE A 278 -24.47 2.54 9.23
N LEU A 279 -23.18 2.22 9.40
CA LEU A 279 -22.67 1.56 10.62
C LEU A 279 -22.85 2.45 11.86
N ARG A 280 -22.51 3.71 11.77
CA ARG A 280 -22.70 4.69 12.85
C ARG A 280 -24.17 4.84 13.23
N ALA A 281 -25.07 4.93 12.25
CA ALA A 281 -26.50 5.03 12.49
C ALA A 281 -27.06 3.78 13.23
N LYS A 282 -26.63 2.57 12.84
CA LYS A 282 -27.00 1.33 13.54
C LYS A 282 -26.56 1.32 15.01
N HIS A 283 -25.35 1.80 15.31
CA HIS A 283 -24.82 1.87 16.67
C HIS A 283 -25.63 2.85 17.53
N HIS A 284 -26.02 4.02 17.01
CA HIS A 284 -26.84 4.98 17.73
C HIS A 284 -28.23 4.43 18.08
N VAL A 285 -28.87 3.71 17.16
CA VAL A 285 -30.18 3.06 17.39
C VAL A 285 -30.05 1.99 18.48
N ALA A 286 -29.01 1.14 18.42
CA ALA A 286 -28.79 0.09 19.41
C ALA A 286 -28.50 0.68 20.82
N ALA A 287 -27.73 1.76 20.90
CA ALA A 287 -27.43 2.45 22.15
C ALA A 287 -28.69 3.15 22.75
N GLY A 288 -29.56 3.72 21.90
CA GLY A 288 -30.82 4.36 22.35
C GLY A 288 -31.90 3.39 22.85
N GLN A 289 -31.87 2.13 22.43
CA GLN A 289 -32.83 1.11 22.89
C GLN A 289 -32.42 0.44 24.22
N GLY A 290 -31.21 0.76 24.74
CA GLY A 290 -30.68 0.18 25.99
C GLY A 290 -30.94 1.00 27.25
N GLN A 291 -31.66 2.12 27.22
CA GLN A 291 -32.07 2.83 28.43
C GLN A 291 -33.46 2.34 28.84
N PRO A 292 -33.62 1.58 29.94
CA PRO A 292 -34.94 1.39 30.53
C PRO A 292 -35.46 2.73 30.98
N ALA A 293 -36.70 3.06 30.58
CA ALA A 293 -37.43 4.18 31.16
C ALA A 293 -37.49 3.99 32.69
N ALA A 294 -36.97 5.00 33.40
CA ALA A 294 -37.01 5.08 34.86
C ALA A 294 -38.40 5.41 35.35
#